data_b0c81d1801eb1c0eb715e346255acf81
#
_entry.id   b0c81d1801eb1c0eb715e346255acf81
#
_cell.length_a   1.000
_cell.length_b   1.000
_cell.length_c   1.000
_cell.angle_alpha   90.00
_cell.angle_beta   90.00
_cell.angle_gamma   90.00
#
_symmetry.space_group_name_H-M   'P 1'
#
loop_
_entity.id
_entity.type
_entity.pdbx_description
1 polymer ?
#
loop_
_entity_poly.entity_id
_entity_poly.type
_entity_poly.pdbx_seq_one_letter_code
_entity_poly.pdbx_strand_id
1 'polypeptide(L)'
;DKNYKNIENAYQVLQGSDEDLDDDVEMELIHIETMENDYNRAARVAAIYLRMVEPILTIDEKVYGVLRAMPDSAGTKGDVRDIDFEIFVDKNHKNLIADIGISCKNNHEAVKHPRITEDPDFAKAWTDGRFTCSDAFIDGMKNIFNKIDEYAEIYKKWSAVDDKMDTIYYPIIKLFVTEIKRLGIASENDSFEKQESAKLFTKAFFEYMFGTQDFYKFIKEDGSKSTKVYPYNMHGSLMRPFNGSRNMQAVQTITMPEEIVEVRIKPKSKTTIEIYFDQWIISMRLHNADTKITRTSLKFDVQIKAQPRKVMGTILPWNN
;
A
#
# COMPACT_ATOMS: atom_id res chain seq x y z
N ASP A 1 14.26 25.85 11.20
CA ASP A 1 15.09 26.10 12.30
C ASP A 1 14.77 25.28 13.56
N LYS A 2 13.77 25.60 14.40
CA LYS A 2 13.40 24.75 15.54
C LYS A 2 12.73 23.43 15.11
N ASN A 3 12.03 23.43 13.99
CA ASN A 3 11.36 22.24 13.43
C ASN A 3 12.36 21.27 12.78
N TYR A 4 13.46 21.76 12.23
CA TYR A 4 14.52 20.94 11.65
C TYR A 4 15.20 20.08 12.71
N LYS A 5 15.58 20.69 13.87
CA LYS A 5 16.15 19.95 15.01
C LYS A 5 15.21 18.87 15.58
N ASN A 6 13.91 19.05 15.46
CA ASN A 6 12.94 18.05 15.93
C ASN A 6 12.81 16.86 14.97
N ILE A 7 13.01 17.09 13.67
CA ILE A 7 13.06 16.01 12.65
C ILE A 7 14.38 15.24 12.77
N GLU A 8 15.50 15.94 12.95
CA GLU A 8 16.81 15.34 13.19
C GLU A 8 16.85 14.53 14.50
N ASN A 9 16.27 15.03 15.58
CA ASN A 9 16.09 14.28 16.82
C ASN A 9 15.13 13.08 16.69
N ALA A 10 14.08 13.19 15.89
CA ALA A 10 13.19 12.07 15.60
C ALA A 10 13.89 10.99 14.76
N TYR A 11 14.75 11.38 13.83
CA TYR A 11 15.57 10.48 13.03
C TYR A 11 16.61 9.74 13.89
N GLN A 12 17.29 10.43 14.81
CA GLN A 12 18.23 9.83 15.77
C GLN A 12 17.54 8.87 16.77
N VAL A 13 16.32 9.16 17.20
CA VAL A 13 15.52 8.27 18.05
C VAL A 13 15.06 7.01 17.29
N LEU A 14 14.85 7.10 15.98
CA LEU A 14 14.50 5.95 15.14
C LEU A 14 15.72 5.04 14.85
N GLN A 15 16.93 5.55 14.84
CA GLN A 15 18.15 4.79 14.55
C GLN A 15 18.81 4.12 15.76
N GLY A 16 18.50 4.53 16.99
CA GLY A 16 18.72 3.78 18.26
C GLY A 16 20.08 3.12 18.48
N SER A 17 21.22 3.64 17.94
CA SER A 17 22.56 3.24 18.38
C SER A 17 23.65 4.18 17.86
N ASP A 18 24.57 4.54 18.78
CA ASP A 18 25.81 5.28 18.53
C ASP A 18 26.90 4.33 17.94
N GLU A 19 26.65 3.66 16.84
CA GLU A 19 27.70 2.88 16.17
C GLU A 19 27.92 3.41 14.77
N ASP A 20 29.19 3.48 14.38
CA ASP A 20 29.74 4.05 13.13
C ASP A 20 28.84 3.76 11.92
N LEU A 21 28.37 4.84 11.29
CA LEU A 21 27.61 4.76 10.05
C LEU A 21 28.51 4.20 8.94
N ASP A 22 28.04 3.16 8.26
CA ASP A 22 28.68 2.60 7.09
C ASP A 22 28.75 3.64 5.96
N ASP A 23 29.82 3.64 5.16
CA ASP A 23 30.05 4.59 4.05
C ASP A 23 28.84 4.67 3.07
N ASP A 24 28.10 3.58 2.91
CA ASP A 24 26.87 3.54 2.09
C ASP A 24 25.74 4.38 2.68
N VAL A 25 25.64 4.47 4.01
CA VAL A 25 24.63 5.28 4.70
C VAL A 25 25.01 6.77 4.64
N GLU A 26 26.30 7.12 4.68
CA GLU A 26 26.77 8.48 4.53
C GLU A 26 26.51 9.00 3.10
N MET A 27 26.72 8.16 2.08
CA MET A 27 26.35 8.47 0.69
C MET A 27 24.85 8.64 0.49
N GLU A 28 24.03 7.86 1.18
CA GLU A 28 22.58 7.96 1.13
C GLU A 28 22.09 9.23 1.83
N LEU A 29 22.72 9.64 2.94
CA LEU A 29 22.43 10.91 3.62
C LEU A 29 22.81 12.12 2.77
N ILE A 30 23.96 12.11 2.09
CA ILE A 30 24.37 13.15 1.14
C ILE A 30 23.40 13.22 -0.05
N HIS A 31 22.91 12.07 -0.52
CA HIS A 31 21.90 12.03 -1.56
C HIS A 31 20.55 12.59 -1.07
N ILE A 32 20.17 12.34 0.16
CA ILE A 32 19.00 12.94 0.81
C ILE A 32 19.15 14.45 0.95
N GLU A 33 20.30 14.96 1.37
CA GLU A 33 20.57 16.39 1.49
C GLU A 33 20.48 17.13 0.14
N THR A 34 20.96 16.53 -0.94
CA THR A 34 20.83 17.10 -2.30
C THR A 34 19.40 17.06 -2.85
N MET A 35 18.58 16.09 -2.40
CA MET A 35 17.15 15.97 -2.74
C MET A 35 16.23 16.72 -1.77
N GLU A 36 16.76 17.23 -0.67
CA GLU A 36 16.04 17.82 0.46
C GLU A 36 15.02 18.90 0.03
N ASN A 37 15.35 19.71 -0.95
CA ASN A 37 14.47 20.78 -1.42
C ASN A 37 13.13 20.25 -1.99
N ASP A 38 13.12 19.15 -2.74
CA ASP A 38 11.91 18.62 -3.36
C ASP A 38 11.07 17.80 -2.36
N TYR A 39 11.69 17.05 -1.46
CA TYR A 39 10.98 16.36 -0.37
C TYR A 39 10.35 17.36 0.61
N ASN A 40 11.09 18.39 1.00
CA ASN A 40 10.59 19.44 1.89
C ASN A 40 9.44 20.23 1.24
N ARG A 41 9.52 20.53 -0.05
CA ARG A 41 8.42 21.16 -0.80
C ARG A 41 7.19 20.27 -0.85
N ALA A 42 7.36 18.97 -1.15
CA ALA A 42 6.28 18.02 -1.18
C ALA A 42 5.61 17.85 0.19
N ALA A 43 6.40 17.74 1.27
CA ALA A 43 5.90 17.64 2.64
C ALA A 43 5.17 18.91 3.08
N ARG A 44 5.70 20.09 2.71
CA ARG A 44 5.08 21.38 3.03
C ARG A 44 3.69 21.52 2.40
N VAL A 45 3.55 21.21 1.11
CA VAL A 45 2.24 21.32 0.44
C VAL A 45 1.26 20.27 0.96
N ALA A 46 1.75 19.06 1.33
CA ALA A 46 0.94 18.04 1.98
C ALA A 46 0.41 18.50 3.34
N ALA A 47 1.26 19.11 4.18
CA ALA A 47 0.86 19.65 5.48
C ALA A 47 -0.14 20.81 5.35
N ILE A 48 0.05 21.70 4.37
CA ILE A 48 -0.91 22.77 4.07
C ILE A 48 -2.24 22.17 3.64
N TYR A 49 -2.23 21.19 2.76
CA TYR A 49 -3.45 20.50 2.30
C TYR A 49 -4.20 19.86 3.46
N LEU A 50 -3.52 19.06 4.29
CA LEU A 50 -4.15 18.43 5.45
C LEU A 50 -4.78 19.47 6.38
N ARG A 51 -4.08 20.56 6.65
CA ARG A 51 -4.62 21.66 7.47
C ARG A 51 -5.84 22.31 6.84
N MET A 52 -5.95 22.33 5.51
CA MET A 52 -7.13 22.89 4.82
C MET A 52 -8.33 21.95 4.83
N VAL A 53 -8.10 20.63 4.78
CA VAL A 53 -9.18 19.65 4.60
C VAL A 53 -9.59 18.94 5.89
N GLU A 54 -8.71 18.83 6.88
CA GLU A 54 -9.01 18.20 8.16
C GLU A 54 -9.46 19.23 9.20
N PRO A 55 -10.76 19.28 9.55
CA PRO A 55 -11.29 20.28 10.48
C PRO A 55 -10.60 20.28 11.83
N ILE A 56 -10.20 19.10 12.33
CA ILE A 56 -9.52 18.93 13.61
C ILE A 56 -8.19 19.69 13.68
N LEU A 57 -7.54 19.94 12.54
CA LEU A 57 -6.26 20.68 12.46
C LEU A 57 -6.46 22.21 12.45
N THR A 58 -7.70 22.70 12.43
CA THR A 58 -8.03 24.14 12.36
C THR A 58 -8.74 24.67 13.60
N ILE A 59 -8.94 23.85 14.60
CA ILE A 59 -9.61 24.25 15.86
C ILE A 59 -8.68 25.08 16.72
N ASP A 60 -9.26 26.02 17.48
CA ASP A 60 -8.54 26.85 18.47
C ASP A 60 -8.35 26.14 19.81
N GLU A 61 -8.98 24.98 19.99
CA GLU A 61 -8.85 24.17 21.21
C GLU A 61 -7.46 23.53 21.26
N LYS A 62 -6.93 23.40 22.48
CA LYS A 62 -5.64 22.78 22.69
C LYS A 62 -5.73 21.27 22.47
N VAL A 63 -5.12 20.79 21.40
CA VAL A 63 -4.96 19.38 21.06
C VAL A 63 -3.50 18.99 21.01
N TYR A 64 -3.22 17.70 21.15
CA TYR A 64 -1.87 17.14 21.14
C TYR A 64 -1.77 16.14 19.99
N GLY A 65 -0.86 16.39 19.06
CA GLY A 65 -0.60 15.51 17.93
C GLY A 65 0.62 14.62 18.16
N VAL A 66 0.52 13.36 17.76
CA VAL A 66 1.62 12.39 17.73
C VAL A 66 1.75 11.83 16.34
N LEU A 67 2.94 12.00 15.74
CA LEU A 67 3.28 11.36 14.48
C LEU A 67 3.99 10.04 14.77
N ARG A 68 3.50 8.95 14.18
CA ARG A 68 4.09 7.63 14.27
C ARG A 68 4.49 7.15 12.89
N ALA A 69 5.74 6.74 12.71
CA ALA A 69 6.13 5.95 11.55
C ALA A 69 5.56 4.54 11.70
N MET A 70 4.90 4.06 10.67
CA MET A 70 4.32 2.72 10.69
C MET A 70 5.41 1.68 10.37
N PRO A 71 5.54 0.61 11.19
CA PRO A 71 6.53 -0.43 10.92
C PRO A 71 6.14 -1.24 9.67
N ASP A 72 7.13 -1.76 8.94
CA ASP A 72 6.90 -2.61 7.75
C ASP A 72 6.00 -3.81 8.03
N SER A 73 6.03 -4.33 9.27
CA SER A 73 5.15 -5.41 9.72
C SER A 73 3.67 -5.04 9.72
N ALA A 74 3.29 -3.77 9.79
CA ALA A 74 1.90 -3.33 9.65
C ALA A 74 1.38 -3.60 8.24
N GLY A 75 2.24 -3.44 7.22
CA GLY A 75 1.92 -3.75 5.83
C GLY A 75 1.52 -5.21 5.61
N THR A 76 2.10 -6.16 6.35
CA THR A 76 1.73 -7.59 6.26
C THR A 76 0.33 -7.86 6.79
N LYS A 77 -0.17 -7.01 7.67
CA LYS A 77 -1.52 -7.10 8.26
C LYS A 77 -2.57 -6.25 7.52
N GLY A 78 -2.23 -5.70 6.37
CA GLY A 78 -3.15 -4.91 5.56
C GLY A 78 -3.11 -3.39 5.81
N ASP A 79 -2.28 -2.87 6.71
CA ASP A 79 -2.09 -1.43 6.86
C ASP A 79 -1.18 -0.90 5.74
N VAL A 80 -1.64 0.08 4.98
CA VAL A 80 -0.89 0.68 3.85
C VAL A 80 -0.34 2.07 4.18
N ARG A 81 -0.53 2.53 5.41
CA ARG A 81 -0.05 3.82 5.90
C ARG A 81 1.46 3.74 6.14
N ASP A 82 2.16 4.78 5.78
CA ASP A 82 3.58 4.98 6.09
C ASP A 82 3.74 5.81 7.38
N ILE A 83 2.75 6.70 7.64
CA ILE A 83 2.68 7.57 8.81
C ILE A 83 1.25 7.55 9.35
N ASP A 84 1.14 7.55 10.66
CA ASP A 84 -0.09 7.72 11.42
C ASP A 84 -0.01 9.01 12.24
N PHE A 85 -0.98 9.92 12.08
CA PHE A 85 -1.07 11.15 12.83
C PHE A 85 -2.25 11.09 13.78
N GLU A 86 -1.97 10.72 15.02
CA GLU A 86 -2.95 10.63 16.11
C GLU A 86 -3.11 11.99 16.79
N ILE A 87 -4.35 12.39 17.07
CA ILE A 87 -4.71 13.66 17.73
C ILE A 87 -5.50 13.36 19.00
N PHE A 88 -5.05 13.96 20.11
CA PHE A 88 -5.59 13.73 21.45
C PHE A 88 -6.06 15.05 22.09
N VAL A 89 -7.08 14.98 22.95
CA VAL A 89 -7.52 16.13 23.77
C VAL A 89 -6.63 16.35 25.00
N ASP A 90 -5.87 15.35 25.40
CA ASP A 90 -5.04 15.42 26.61
C ASP A 90 -3.56 15.16 26.34
N LYS A 91 -2.73 15.79 27.17
CA LYS A 91 -1.26 15.69 27.08
C LYS A 91 -0.72 14.27 27.36
N ASN A 92 -1.50 13.42 28.00
CA ASN A 92 -1.10 12.05 28.34
C ASN A 92 -1.44 11.06 27.22
N HIS A 93 -1.97 11.53 26.10
CA HIS A 93 -2.33 10.75 24.91
C HIS A 93 -3.27 9.57 25.21
N LYS A 94 -4.27 9.78 26.09
CA LYS A 94 -5.22 8.74 26.47
C LYS A 94 -6.53 8.81 25.69
N ASN A 95 -6.95 10.03 25.31
CA ASN A 95 -8.23 10.28 24.65
C ASN A 95 -8.00 10.67 23.20
N LEU A 96 -7.88 9.66 22.34
CA LEU A 96 -7.78 9.82 20.88
C LEU A 96 -9.07 10.39 20.31
N ILE A 97 -9.00 11.45 19.53
CA ILE A 97 -10.15 12.09 18.86
C ILE A 97 -10.09 12.00 17.35
N ALA A 98 -8.92 11.89 16.79
CA ALA A 98 -8.73 11.66 15.36
C ALA A 98 -7.46 10.87 15.08
N ASP A 99 -7.50 10.13 13.98
CA ASP A 99 -6.42 9.34 13.41
C ASP A 99 -6.39 9.65 11.92
N ILE A 100 -5.29 10.25 11.44
CA ILE A 100 -5.11 10.65 10.06
C ILE A 100 -3.98 9.82 9.46
N GLY A 101 -4.37 8.79 8.71
CA GLY A 101 -3.42 7.94 7.99
C GLY A 101 -2.80 8.66 6.80
N ILE A 102 -1.51 8.44 6.58
CA ILE A 102 -0.75 9.02 5.45
C ILE A 102 0.07 7.92 4.79
N SER A 103 -0.05 7.80 3.47
CA SER A 103 0.82 6.96 2.64
C SER A 103 1.63 7.83 1.68
N CYS A 104 2.95 7.70 1.72
CA CYS A 104 3.88 8.52 0.95
C CYS A 104 4.49 7.70 -0.19
N LYS A 105 4.47 8.25 -1.41
CA LYS A 105 5.06 7.62 -2.59
C LYS A 105 5.95 8.61 -3.35
N ASN A 106 7.05 8.09 -3.90
CA ASN A 106 8.01 8.87 -4.66
C ASN A 106 7.97 8.43 -6.12
N ASN A 107 7.45 9.26 -7.00
CA ASN A 107 7.37 9.04 -8.46
C ASN A 107 6.66 7.74 -8.89
N HIS A 108 5.84 7.13 -8.03
CA HIS A 108 5.08 5.93 -8.39
C HIS A 108 3.73 5.85 -7.71
N GLU A 109 2.79 5.15 -8.34
CA GLU A 109 1.41 5.03 -7.88
C GLU A 109 1.10 3.70 -7.15
N ALA A 110 2.12 2.90 -6.83
CA ALA A 110 1.89 1.65 -6.12
C ALA A 110 1.17 1.89 -4.78
N VAL A 111 0.22 1.00 -4.47
CA VAL A 111 -0.52 1.03 -3.20
C VAL A 111 0.16 0.12 -2.21
N LYS A 112 0.53 -1.09 -2.65
CA LYS A 112 1.10 -2.13 -1.80
C LYS A 112 2.07 -3.00 -2.59
N HIS A 113 2.97 -3.67 -1.86
CA HIS A 113 3.95 -4.60 -2.41
C HIS A 113 3.87 -5.98 -1.72
N PRO A 114 2.80 -6.78 -1.94
CA PRO A 114 2.70 -8.11 -1.36
C PRO A 114 3.86 -9.01 -1.82
N ARG A 115 4.59 -9.59 -0.87
CA ARG A 115 5.63 -10.57 -1.15
C ARG A 115 5.04 -11.96 -1.28
N ILE A 116 5.65 -12.76 -2.15
CA ILE A 116 5.45 -14.21 -2.14
C ILE A 116 6.26 -14.74 -0.95
N THR A 117 5.61 -15.50 -0.07
CA THR A 117 6.20 -16.06 1.14
C THR A 117 6.51 -17.55 0.95
N GLU A 118 7.28 -18.15 1.86
CA GLU A 118 7.55 -19.60 1.83
C GLU A 118 6.28 -20.44 2.01
N ASP A 119 5.33 -19.96 2.81
CA ASP A 119 3.96 -20.51 2.82
C ASP A 119 3.23 -19.96 1.60
N PRO A 120 2.89 -20.80 0.61
CA PRO A 120 2.26 -20.33 -0.64
C PRO A 120 0.79 -19.93 -0.49
N ASP A 121 0.15 -20.20 0.64
CA ASP A 121 -1.27 -19.91 0.85
C ASP A 121 -1.52 -18.40 1.01
N PHE A 122 -1.54 -17.68 -0.12
CA PHE A 122 -1.81 -16.25 -0.09
C PHE A 122 -3.21 -15.92 0.44
N ALA A 123 -4.21 -16.77 0.17
CA ALA A 123 -5.56 -16.49 0.61
C ALA A 123 -5.63 -16.46 2.14
N LYS A 124 -4.97 -17.41 2.81
CA LYS A 124 -4.85 -17.43 4.26
C LYS A 124 -4.10 -16.19 4.78
N ALA A 125 -2.97 -15.86 4.15
CA ALA A 125 -2.14 -14.73 4.58
C ALA A 125 -2.81 -13.37 4.36
N TRP A 126 -3.53 -13.18 3.25
CA TRP A 126 -4.11 -11.89 2.86
C TRP A 126 -5.53 -11.68 3.36
N THR A 127 -6.17 -12.69 3.92
CA THR A 127 -7.54 -12.61 4.44
C THR A 127 -7.64 -12.91 5.93
N ASP A 128 -6.53 -12.82 6.65
CA ASP A 128 -6.45 -13.10 8.08
C ASP A 128 -7.03 -14.48 8.45
N GLY A 129 -6.63 -15.50 7.67
CA GLY A 129 -7.03 -16.90 7.87
C GLY A 129 -8.47 -17.23 7.49
N ARG A 130 -9.25 -16.29 6.96
CA ARG A 130 -10.67 -16.50 6.60
C ARG A 130 -10.85 -17.42 5.37
N PHE A 131 -9.87 -17.44 4.48
CA PHE A 131 -9.87 -18.23 3.26
C PHE A 131 -8.57 -18.99 3.12
N THR A 132 -8.61 -20.08 2.35
CA THR A 132 -7.43 -20.90 2.02
C THR A 132 -7.39 -21.17 0.54
N CYS A 133 -6.17 -21.27 0.00
CA CYS A 133 -5.96 -21.68 -1.39
C CYS A 133 -6.29 -23.18 -1.57
N SER A 134 -6.61 -23.55 -2.82
CA SER A 134 -6.80 -24.96 -3.19
C SER A 134 -5.47 -25.73 -3.16
N ASP A 135 -5.56 -27.05 -2.95
CA ASP A 135 -4.39 -27.93 -3.03
C ASP A 135 -3.67 -27.79 -4.37
N ALA A 136 -4.43 -27.63 -5.46
CA ALA A 136 -3.87 -27.43 -6.80
C ALA A 136 -3.02 -26.17 -6.90
N PHE A 137 -3.43 -25.06 -6.24
CA PHE A 137 -2.63 -23.84 -6.16
C PHE A 137 -1.37 -24.07 -5.32
N ILE A 138 -1.53 -24.66 -4.14
CA ILE A 138 -0.43 -24.92 -3.20
C ILE A 138 0.64 -25.81 -3.84
N ASP A 139 0.22 -26.91 -4.47
CA ASP A 139 1.16 -27.83 -5.13
C ASP A 139 1.81 -27.22 -6.37
N GLY A 140 1.04 -26.43 -7.13
CA GLY A 140 1.60 -25.64 -8.24
C GLY A 140 2.68 -24.67 -7.79
N MET A 141 2.47 -23.94 -6.69
CA MET A 141 3.46 -23.03 -6.12
C MET A 141 4.68 -23.75 -5.56
N LYS A 142 4.51 -24.91 -4.89
CA LYS A 142 5.63 -25.74 -4.41
C LYS A 142 6.53 -26.20 -5.57
N ASN A 143 5.94 -26.61 -6.69
CA ASN A 143 6.69 -26.99 -7.88
C ASN A 143 7.53 -25.81 -8.43
N ILE A 144 6.96 -24.60 -8.43
CA ILE A 144 7.69 -23.40 -8.83
C ILE A 144 8.81 -23.07 -7.82
N PHE A 145 8.56 -23.24 -6.51
CA PHE A 145 9.58 -23.03 -5.48
C PHE A 145 10.77 -24.00 -5.65
N ASN A 146 10.52 -25.24 -5.97
CA ASN A 146 11.59 -26.19 -6.28
C ASN A 146 12.42 -25.72 -7.48
N LYS A 147 11.75 -25.15 -8.50
CA LYS A 147 12.44 -24.58 -9.66
C LYS A 147 13.26 -23.34 -9.31
N ILE A 148 12.77 -22.50 -8.39
CA ILE A 148 13.53 -21.34 -7.88
C ILE A 148 14.79 -21.82 -7.14
N ASP A 149 14.68 -22.89 -6.33
CA ASP A 149 15.81 -23.45 -5.61
C ASP A 149 16.86 -24.04 -6.58
N GLU A 150 16.43 -24.76 -7.62
CA GLU A 150 17.33 -25.23 -8.69
C GLU A 150 18.08 -24.07 -9.36
N TYR A 151 17.36 -22.95 -9.63
CA TYR A 151 18.00 -21.75 -10.19
C TYR A 151 18.97 -21.08 -9.22
N ALA A 152 18.66 -21.09 -7.91
CA ALA A 152 19.53 -20.53 -6.89
C ALA A 152 20.87 -21.29 -6.76
N GLU A 153 20.88 -22.60 -7.05
CA GLU A 153 22.10 -23.41 -7.09
C GLU A 153 22.97 -23.09 -8.32
N ILE A 154 22.33 -22.78 -9.46
CA ILE A 154 23.02 -22.54 -10.74
C ILE A 154 23.43 -21.08 -10.90
N TYR A 155 22.53 -20.16 -10.54
CA TYR A 155 22.65 -18.73 -10.78
C TYR A 155 22.72 -17.94 -9.46
N LYS A 156 23.57 -16.93 -9.40
CA LYS A 156 23.67 -16.05 -8.22
C LYS A 156 22.60 -14.95 -8.18
N LYS A 157 22.10 -14.55 -9.35
CA LYS A 157 21.20 -13.39 -9.49
C LYS A 157 20.09 -13.67 -10.51
N TRP A 158 18.92 -13.09 -10.29
CA TRP A 158 17.78 -13.15 -11.21
C TRP A 158 18.09 -12.62 -12.62
N SER A 159 19.03 -11.69 -12.76
CA SER A 159 19.44 -11.17 -14.06
C SER A 159 20.12 -12.19 -14.96
N ALA A 160 20.65 -13.28 -14.40
CA ALA A 160 21.30 -14.35 -15.14
C ALA A 160 20.34 -15.47 -15.58
N VAL A 161 19.06 -15.42 -15.16
CA VAL A 161 18.06 -16.42 -15.52
C VAL A 161 17.26 -15.91 -16.72
N ASP A 162 17.60 -16.36 -17.91
CA ASP A 162 17.01 -15.86 -19.16
C ASP A 162 15.55 -16.29 -19.34
N ASP A 163 15.20 -17.51 -18.95
CA ASP A 163 13.88 -18.10 -19.12
C ASP A 163 12.90 -17.87 -17.96
N LYS A 164 13.28 -17.09 -16.91
CA LYS A 164 12.46 -16.84 -15.72
C LYS A 164 11.06 -16.37 -16.01
N MET A 165 10.85 -15.67 -17.13
CA MET A 165 9.53 -15.17 -17.53
C MET A 165 8.56 -16.31 -17.84
N ASP A 166 9.05 -17.36 -18.48
CA ASP A 166 8.24 -18.50 -18.91
C ASP A 166 8.17 -19.61 -17.88
N THR A 167 9.25 -19.80 -17.13
CA THR A 167 9.39 -20.91 -16.18
C THR A 167 8.97 -20.57 -14.76
N ILE A 168 8.99 -19.29 -14.37
CA ILE A 168 8.66 -18.83 -13.01
C ILE A 168 7.49 -17.84 -13.02
N TYR A 169 7.65 -16.68 -13.69
CA TYR A 169 6.70 -15.59 -13.52
C TYR A 169 5.34 -15.91 -14.13
N TYR A 170 5.29 -16.34 -15.36
CA TYR A 170 4.04 -16.66 -16.03
C TYR A 170 3.27 -17.82 -15.39
N PRO A 171 3.91 -18.93 -14.96
CA PRO A 171 3.26 -19.96 -14.15
C PRO A 171 2.65 -19.43 -12.85
N ILE A 172 3.36 -18.59 -12.08
CA ILE A 172 2.82 -17.94 -10.88
C ILE A 172 1.58 -17.14 -11.22
N ILE A 173 1.66 -16.28 -12.25
CA ILE A 173 0.53 -15.43 -12.68
C ILE A 173 -0.69 -16.27 -13.05
N LYS A 174 -0.52 -17.40 -13.74
CA LYS A 174 -1.62 -18.31 -14.09
C LYS A 174 -2.27 -18.92 -12.85
N LEU A 175 -1.47 -19.37 -11.89
CA LEU A 175 -1.98 -19.92 -10.63
C LEU A 175 -2.79 -18.87 -9.88
N PHE A 176 -2.27 -17.66 -9.70
CA PHE A 176 -2.97 -16.58 -9.01
C PHE A 176 -4.28 -16.20 -9.71
N VAL A 177 -4.29 -16.06 -11.04
CA VAL A 177 -5.52 -15.76 -11.80
C VAL A 177 -6.58 -16.85 -11.58
N THR A 178 -6.18 -18.12 -11.65
CA THR A 178 -7.10 -19.25 -11.45
C THR A 178 -7.67 -19.24 -10.03
N GLU A 179 -6.81 -19.04 -9.04
CA GLU A 179 -7.20 -19.11 -7.64
C GLU A 179 -8.05 -17.93 -7.20
N ILE A 180 -7.71 -16.69 -7.62
CA ILE A 180 -8.52 -15.51 -7.33
C ILE A 180 -9.91 -15.64 -7.98
N LYS A 181 -9.99 -16.19 -9.21
CA LYS A 181 -11.29 -16.50 -9.84
C LYS A 181 -12.10 -17.49 -9.01
N ARG A 182 -11.47 -18.57 -8.57
CA ARG A 182 -12.14 -19.60 -7.76
C ARG A 182 -12.74 -19.04 -6.47
N LEU A 183 -12.00 -18.18 -5.80
CA LEU A 183 -12.38 -17.61 -4.51
C LEU A 183 -13.36 -16.43 -4.63
N GLY A 184 -13.14 -15.55 -5.60
CA GLY A 184 -13.79 -14.25 -5.66
C GLY A 184 -14.87 -14.10 -6.74
N ILE A 185 -15.06 -15.09 -7.64
CA ILE A 185 -16.11 -15.02 -8.66
C ILE A 185 -17.14 -16.09 -8.42
N ALA A 186 -18.40 -15.68 -8.31
CA ALA A 186 -19.56 -16.54 -8.31
C ALA A 186 -20.54 -16.09 -9.40
N SER A 187 -21.26 -17.05 -9.98
CA SER A 187 -22.34 -16.77 -10.94
C SER A 187 -23.68 -16.69 -10.24
N GLU A 188 -24.67 -16.11 -10.89
CA GLU A 188 -26.06 -16.06 -10.39
C GLU A 188 -26.66 -17.46 -10.19
N ASN A 189 -26.12 -18.49 -10.88
CA ASN A 189 -26.57 -19.87 -10.77
C ASN A 189 -25.85 -20.67 -9.65
N ASP A 190 -24.83 -20.09 -9.02
CA ASP A 190 -24.14 -20.71 -7.89
C ASP A 190 -25.02 -20.68 -6.62
N SER A 191 -24.72 -21.53 -5.65
CA SER A 191 -25.42 -21.52 -4.36
C SER A 191 -25.25 -20.18 -3.65
N PHE A 192 -26.22 -19.84 -2.79
CA PHE A 192 -26.17 -18.64 -1.98
C PHE A 192 -24.88 -18.57 -1.13
N GLU A 193 -24.48 -19.71 -0.54
CA GLU A 193 -23.26 -19.80 0.27
C GLU A 193 -22.01 -19.47 -0.56
N LYS A 194 -21.95 -19.89 -1.83
CA LYS A 194 -20.83 -19.58 -2.70
C LYS A 194 -20.81 -18.10 -3.09
N GLN A 195 -21.97 -17.51 -3.37
CA GLN A 195 -22.08 -16.08 -3.68
C GLN A 195 -21.65 -15.23 -2.49
N GLU A 196 -22.12 -15.53 -1.29
CA GLU A 196 -21.71 -14.83 -0.06
C GLU A 196 -20.22 -15.04 0.26
N SER A 197 -19.70 -16.25 0.07
CA SER A 197 -18.27 -16.54 0.22
C SER A 197 -17.42 -15.70 -0.72
N ALA A 198 -17.82 -15.55 -1.98
CA ALA A 198 -17.10 -14.73 -2.97
C ALA A 198 -17.11 -13.23 -2.59
N LYS A 199 -18.22 -12.70 -2.08
CA LYS A 199 -18.31 -11.34 -1.56
C LYS A 199 -17.38 -11.11 -0.37
N LEU A 200 -17.40 -12.03 0.59
CA LEU A 200 -16.53 -11.96 1.77
C LEU A 200 -15.05 -12.04 1.39
N PHE A 201 -14.70 -12.89 0.42
CA PHE A 201 -13.33 -12.93 -0.11
C PHE A 201 -12.97 -11.62 -0.79
N THR A 202 -13.84 -11.10 -1.65
CA THR A 202 -13.61 -9.83 -2.37
C THR A 202 -13.31 -8.70 -1.40
N LYS A 203 -14.15 -8.55 -0.36
CA LYS A 203 -13.96 -7.54 0.68
C LYS A 203 -12.62 -7.71 1.39
N ALA A 204 -12.32 -8.92 1.88
CA ALA A 204 -11.07 -9.20 2.60
C ALA A 204 -9.83 -8.98 1.74
N PHE A 205 -9.87 -9.42 0.49
CA PHE A 205 -8.80 -9.25 -0.48
C PHE A 205 -8.58 -7.76 -0.82
N PHE A 206 -9.66 -7.01 -1.00
CA PHE A 206 -9.58 -5.58 -1.27
C PHE A 206 -9.02 -4.82 -0.05
N GLU A 207 -9.51 -5.10 1.16
CA GLU A 207 -8.98 -4.53 2.41
C GLU A 207 -7.47 -4.82 2.57
N TYR A 208 -7.03 -6.03 2.26
CA TYR A 208 -5.61 -6.34 2.28
C TYR A 208 -4.80 -5.51 1.28
N MET A 209 -5.32 -5.25 0.08
CA MET A 209 -4.62 -4.49 -0.98
C MET A 209 -4.63 -2.98 -0.74
N PHE A 210 -5.70 -2.44 -0.18
CA PHE A 210 -5.93 -1.00 -0.03
C PHE A 210 -5.81 -0.48 1.40
N GLY A 211 -5.78 -1.38 2.37
CA GLY A 211 -5.72 -1.05 3.78
C GLY A 211 -7.06 -1.19 4.49
N THR A 212 -6.93 -1.45 5.79
CA THR A 212 -8.05 -1.58 6.72
C THR A 212 -8.42 -0.26 7.39
N GLN A 213 -7.70 0.82 7.08
CA GLN A 213 -7.86 2.15 7.63
C GLN A 213 -7.95 3.18 6.51
N ASP A 214 -8.58 4.31 6.79
CA ASP A 214 -8.61 5.45 5.88
C ASP A 214 -7.26 6.16 5.86
N PHE A 215 -6.90 6.75 4.71
CA PHE A 215 -5.63 7.46 4.58
C PHE A 215 -5.63 8.44 3.42
N TYR A 216 -4.74 9.42 3.50
CA TYR A 216 -4.33 10.24 2.38
C TYR A 216 -3.10 9.62 1.70
N LYS A 217 -3.19 9.39 0.39
CA LYS A 217 -2.03 8.98 -0.41
C LYS A 217 -1.42 10.20 -1.07
N PHE A 218 -0.21 10.56 -0.65
CA PHE A 218 0.60 11.61 -1.25
C PHE A 218 1.63 11.00 -2.20
N ILE A 219 1.67 11.49 -3.43
CA ILE A 219 2.63 11.07 -4.45
C ILE A 219 3.46 12.27 -4.85
N LYS A 220 4.73 12.26 -4.46
CA LYS A 220 5.72 13.24 -4.92
C LYS A 220 6.05 12.98 -6.38
N GLU A 221 5.93 13.96 -7.24
CA GLU A 221 6.23 13.90 -8.66
C GLU A 221 7.31 14.91 -9.06
N ASP A 222 8.53 14.42 -9.28
CA ASP A 222 9.68 15.26 -9.63
C ASP A 222 9.53 15.92 -11.00
N GLY A 223 8.94 15.22 -11.96
CA GLY A 223 8.76 15.73 -13.31
C GLY A 223 7.82 16.92 -13.41
N SER A 224 6.73 16.92 -12.65
CA SER A 224 5.74 18.01 -12.60
C SER A 224 6.00 19.02 -11.49
N LYS A 225 6.99 18.79 -10.62
CA LYS A 225 7.24 19.58 -9.41
C LYS A 225 5.95 19.80 -8.61
N SER A 226 5.24 18.71 -8.35
CA SER A 226 3.97 18.70 -7.65
C SER A 226 3.81 17.48 -6.77
N THR A 227 2.86 17.55 -5.83
CA THR A 227 2.39 16.41 -5.05
C THR A 227 0.96 16.13 -5.44
N LYS A 228 0.67 14.91 -5.89
CA LYS A 228 -0.70 14.45 -6.03
C LYS A 228 -1.19 13.91 -4.70
N VAL A 229 -2.44 14.17 -4.37
CA VAL A 229 -3.08 13.62 -3.17
C VAL A 229 -4.41 12.97 -3.52
N TYR A 230 -4.64 11.79 -2.94
CA TYR A 230 -5.90 11.05 -3.03
C TYR A 230 -6.39 10.70 -1.63
N PRO A 231 -7.60 11.15 -1.24
CA PRO A 231 -8.23 10.74 0.01
C PRO A 231 -8.92 9.39 -0.17
N TYR A 232 -8.46 8.35 0.51
CA TYR A 232 -9.11 7.04 0.56
C TYR A 232 -9.93 6.93 1.85
N ASN A 233 -11.15 7.45 1.82
CA ASN A 233 -12.09 7.51 2.95
C ASN A 233 -13.10 6.36 2.86
N MET A 234 -12.66 5.14 3.07
CA MET A 234 -13.48 3.93 2.94
C MET A 234 -14.33 3.65 4.19
N HIS A 235 -13.86 4.11 5.35
CA HIS A 235 -14.52 3.91 6.64
C HIS A 235 -15.13 5.20 7.21
N GLY A 236 -14.91 6.34 6.55
CA GLY A 236 -15.48 7.63 6.96
C GLY A 236 -14.73 8.28 8.12
N SER A 237 -13.44 8.01 8.30
CA SER A 237 -12.62 8.63 9.36
C SER A 237 -12.00 9.95 8.95
N LEU A 238 -11.80 10.19 7.63
CA LEU A 238 -11.21 11.44 7.13
C LEU A 238 -12.23 12.57 7.08
N MET A 239 -11.76 13.79 7.26
CA MET A 239 -12.54 15.05 7.16
C MET A 239 -13.81 15.04 7.99
N ARG A 240 -13.78 14.40 9.14
CA ARG A 240 -14.92 14.38 10.05
C ARG A 240 -15.22 15.79 10.56
N PRO A 241 -16.51 16.22 10.56
CA PRO A 241 -16.90 17.45 11.23
C PRO A 241 -16.50 17.38 12.70
N PHE A 242 -15.81 18.41 13.18
CA PHE A 242 -15.49 18.57 14.60
C PHE A 242 -16.37 19.68 15.19
N ASN A 243 -16.68 19.60 16.49
CA ASN A 243 -17.51 20.60 17.17
C ASN A 243 -16.98 22.01 16.93
N GLY A 244 -17.78 22.87 16.30
CA GLY A 244 -17.44 24.25 15.96
C GLY A 244 -16.82 24.46 14.58
N SER A 245 -16.45 23.42 13.83
CA SER A 245 -16.01 23.58 12.44
C SER A 245 -17.17 23.96 11.53
N ARG A 246 -17.03 25.12 10.84
CA ARG A 246 -18.05 25.58 9.90
C ARG A 246 -17.86 24.91 8.54
N ASN A 247 -18.92 24.27 8.05
CA ASN A 247 -19.15 23.97 6.62
C ASN A 247 -18.00 23.37 5.81
N MET A 248 -17.37 22.30 6.27
CA MET A 248 -16.60 21.45 5.36
C MET A 248 -17.55 20.39 4.79
N GLN A 249 -17.55 20.25 3.46
CA GLN A 249 -18.21 19.11 2.83
C GLN A 249 -17.52 17.85 3.34
N ALA A 250 -18.26 17.04 4.09
CA ALA A 250 -17.76 15.72 4.48
C ALA A 250 -17.33 14.99 3.21
N VAL A 251 -16.09 14.48 3.21
CA VAL A 251 -15.65 13.61 2.11
C VAL A 251 -16.58 12.41 2.09
N GLN A 252 -17.19 12.20 0.94
CA GLN A 252 -18.09 11.08 0.80
C GLN A 252 -17.32 9.78 1.03
N THR A 253 -17.88 8.93 1.89
CA THR A 253 -17.35 7.57 2.08
C THR A 253 -17.34 6.85 0.74
N ILE A 254 -16.22 6.20 0.44
CA ILE A 254 -16.04 5.41 -0.77
C ILE A 254 -16.61 4.03 -0.50
N THR A 255 -17.49 3.55 -1.36
CA THR A 255 -18.04 2.21 -1.24
C THR A 255 -16.95 1.19 -1.59
N MET A 256 -16.72 0.26 -0.68
CA MET A 256 -15.85 -0.91 -0.92
C MET A 256 -16.51 -1.83 -1.96
N PRO A 257 -15.74 -2.42 -2.88
CA PRO A 257 -16.30 -3.37 -3.83
C PRO A 257 -16.73 -4.66 -3.11
N GLU A 258 -17.87 -5.18 -3.53
CA GLU A 258 -18.41 -6.45 -3.03
C GLU A 258 -18.24 -7.59 -4.04
N GLU A 259 -17.82 -7.29 -5.27
CA GLU A 259 -17.74 -8.24 -6.36
C GLU A 259 -16.46 -8.09 -7.17
N ILE A 260 -15.82 -9.22 -7.49
CA ILE A 260 -14.81 -9.33 -8.53
C ILE A 260 -15.53 -9.70 -9.83
N VAL A 261 -15.59 -8.76 -10.76
CA VAL A 261 -16.25 -8.95 -12.06
C VAL A 261 -15.40 -9.77 -13.02
N GLU A 262 -14.10 -9.50 -13.05
CA GLU A 262 -13.17 -10.20 -13.94
C GLU A 262 -11.76 -10.25 -13.33
N VAL A 263 -11.09 -11.37 -13.54
CA VAL A 263 -9.64 -11.51 -13.29
C VAL A 263 -8.99 -12.04 -14.55
N ARG A 264 -7.98 -11.36 -15.04
CA ARG A 264 -7.29 -11.79 -16.26
C ARG A 264 -5.80 -11.49 -16.22
N ILE A 265 -5.05 -12.18 -17.06
CA ILE A 265 -3.69 -11.79 -17.38
C ILE A 265 -3.77 -10.57 -18.30
N LYS A 266 -3.03 -9.52 -17.98
CA LYS A 266 -2.97 -8.32 -18.84
C LYS A 266 -2.51 -8.70 -20.24
N PRO A 267 -3.21 -8.26 -21.32
CA PRO A 267 -2.83 -8.56 -22.68
C PRO A 267 -1.35 -8.24 -22.97
N LYS A 268 -0.68 -9.17 -23.62
CA LYS A 268 0.76 -9.10 -23.96
C LYS A 268 1.72 -9.05 -22.77
N SER A 269 1.26 -9.35 -21.53
CA SER A 269 2.11 -9.43 -20.33
C SER A 269 2.22 -10.89 -19.86
N LYS A 270 3.39 -11.25 -19.36
CA LYS A 270 3.64 -12.52 -18.66
C LYS A 270 3.76 -12.33 -17.15
N THR A 271 3.63 -11.09 -16.67
CA THR A 271 3.93 -10.74 -15.27
C THR A 271 2.82 -9.97 -14.57
N THR A 272 1.72 -9.65 -15.27
CA THR A 272 0.72 -8.73 -14.72
C THR A 272 -0.67 -9.35 -14.75
N ILE A 273 -1.34 -9.31 -13.61
CA ILE A 273 -2.76 -9.62 -13.44
C ILE A 273 -3.54 -8.31 -13.44
N GLU A 274 -4.68 -8.26 -14.09
CA GLU A 274 -5.69 -7.21 -13.94
C GLU A 274 -6.91 -7.80 -13.25
N ILE A 275 -7.40 -7.11 -12.21
CA ILE A 275 -8.60 -7.50 -11.45
C ILE A 275 -9.58 -6.35 -11.54
N TYR A 276 -10.76 -6.66 -12.03
CA TYR A 276 -11.87 -5.74 -12.23
C TYR A 276 -12.90 -5.98 -11.13
N PHE A 277 -13.14 -4.95 -10.34
CA PHE A 277 -14.21 -4.89 -9.36
C PHE A 277 -15.29 -3.93 -9.86
N ASP A 278 -16.42 -3.87 -9.17
CA ASP A 278 -17.35 -2.77 -9.38
C ASP A 278 -16.65 -1.43 -9.09
N GLN A 279 -16.55 -0.58 -10.09
CA GLN A 279 -15.91 0.75 -10.10
C GLN A 279 -14.39 0.79 -9.84
N TRP A 280 -13.71 -0.34 -9.64
CA TRP A 280 -12.27 -0.37 -9.43
C TRP A 280 -11.57 -1.30 -10.42
N ILE A 281 -10.38 -0.91 -10.82
CA ILE A 281 -9.46 -1.80 -11.55
C ILE A 281 -8.10 -1.71 -10.88
N ILE A 282 -7.56 -2.84 -10.49
CA ILE A 282 -6.19 -2.95 -10.00
C ILE A 282 -5.33 -3.79 -10.94
N SER A 283 -4.05 -3.49 -10.99
CA SER A 283 -3.06 -4.35 -11.62
C SER A 283 -2.03 -4.81 -10.60
N MET A 284 -1.67 -6.08 -10.66
CA MET A 284 -0.65 -6.70 -9.82
C MET A 284 0.47 -7.18 -10.73
N ARG A 285 1.63 -6.52 -10.70
CA ARG A 285 2.79 -6.88 -11.51
C ARG A 285 3.81 -7.64 -10.66
N LEU A 286 4.08 -8.89 -11.03
CA LEU A 286 5.11 -9.70 -10.40
C LEU A 286 6.50 -9.27 -10.87
N HIS A 287 7.40 -9.08 -9.93
CA HIS A 287 8.81 -8.81 -10.20
C HIS A 287 9.69 -9.27 -9.03
N ASN A 288 11.01 -9.30 -9.24
CA ASN A 288 11.93 -9.56 -8.15
C ASN A 288 12.11 -8.31 -7.26
N ALA A 289 12.04 -8.52 -5.96
CA ALA A 289 12.28 -7.51 -4.94
C ALA A 289 13.76 -7.42 -4.56
N ASP A 290 14.49 -8.49 -4.83
CA ASP A 290 15.92 -8.66 -4.53
C ASP A 290 16.66 -9.13 -5.78
N THR A 291 17.96 -8.90 -5.85
CA THR A 291 18.82 -9.42 -6.89
C THR A 291 19.12 -10.92 -6.71
N LYS A 292 19.16 -11.38 -5.46
CA LYS A 292 19.42 -12.78 -5.09
C LYS A 292 18.19 -13.65 -5.38
N ILE A 293 18.43 -14.86 -5.87
CA ILE A 293 17.38 -15.84 -6.13
C ILE A 293 17.00 -16.52 -4.82
N THR A 294 15.78 -16.29 -4.35
CA THR A 294 15.17 -16.97 -3.21
C THR A 294 13.64 -17.06 -3.43
N ARG A 295 12.97 -17.95 -2.72
CA ARG A 295 11.51 -18.10 -2.77
C ARG A 295 10.78 -16.80 -2.39
N THR A 296 11.36 -16.04 -1.46
CA THR A 296 10.80 -14.79 -0.93
C THR A 296 11.26 -13.52 -1.66
N SER A 297 12.10 -13.67 -2.69
CA SER A 297 12.62 -12.54 -3.47
C SER A 297 11.65 -12.01 -4.51
N LEU A 298 10.46 -12.60 -4.65
CA LEU A 298 9.42 -12.15 -5.57
C LEU A 298 8.33 -11.38 -4.82
N LYS A 299 7.83 -10.32 -5.45
CA LYS A 299 6.72 -9.53 -4.93
C LYS A 299 5.81 -9.03 -6.05
N PHE A 300 4.59 -8.68 -5.69
CA PHE A 300 3.70 -7.94 -6.55
C PHE A 300 3.84 -6.43 -6.33
N ASP A 301 3.74 -5.67 -7.41
CA ASP A 301 3.55 -4.23 -7.41
C ASP A 301 2.07 -3.97 -7.74
N VAL A 302 1.31 -3.53 -6.73
CA VAL A 302 -0.13 -3.31 -6.86
C VAL A 302 -0.39 -1.86 -7.19
N GLN A 303 -1.06 -1.61 -8.31
CA GLN A 303 -1.41 -0.26 -8.78
C GLN A 303 -2.89 -0.15 -9.07
N ILE A 304 -3.47 1.02 -8.78
CA ILE A 304 -4.82 1.38 -9.17
C ILE A 304 -4.79 1.78 -10.65
N LYS A 305 -5.67 1.20 -11.46
CA LYS A 305 -5.85 1.56 -12.88
C LYS A 305 -7.15 2.32 -13.12
N ALA A 306 -8.17 2.06 -12.31
CA ALA A 306 -9.38 2.84 -12.23
C ALA A 306 -9.91 2.84 -10.80
N GLN A 307 -10.58 3.91 -10.43
CA GLN A 307 -11.18 4.11 -9.11
C GLN A 307 -12.50 4.85 -9.24
N PRO A 308 -13.42 4.77 -8.25
CA PRO A 308 -14.66 5.51 -8.26
C PRO A 308 -14.44 7.01 -8.48
N ARG A 309 -15.34 7.67 -9.20
CA ARG A 309 -15.27 9.12 -9.46
C ARG A 309 -15.23 9.97 -8.17
N LYS A 310 -15.69 9.41 -7.06
CA LYS A 310 -15.62 10.05 -5.74
C LYS A 310 -14.20 10.20 -5.19
N VAL A 311 -13.26 9.37 -5.61
CA VAL A 311 -11.84 9.48 -5.27
C VAL A 311 -11.21 10.50 -6.21
N MET A 312 -11.40 11.77 -5.91
CA MET A 312 -10.83 12.85 -6.71
C MET A 312 -9.41 13.15 -6.25
N GLY A 313 -8.46 13.03 -7.17
CA GLY A 313 -7.08 13.46 -6.95
C GLY A 313 -6.97 14.98 -7.02
N THR A 314 -6.18 15.55 -6.12
CA THR A 314 -5.80 16.97 -6.13
C THR A 314 -4.32 17.08 -6.46
N ILE A 315 -3.95 18.03 -7.34
CA ILE A 315 -2.56 18.31 -7.66
C ILE A 315 -2.14 19.56 -6.89
N LEU A 316 -1.08 19.44 -6.09
CA LEU A 316 -0.52 20.50 -5.26
C LEU A 316 0.84 20.93 -5.85
N PRO A 317 0.92 22.03 -6.60
CA PRO A 317 2.19 22.53 -7.13
C PRO A 317 3.13 22.95 -5.98
N TRP A 318 4.45 22.73 -6.17
CA TRP A 318 5.46 23.15 -5.18
C TRP A 318 5.86 24.62 -5.33
N ASN A 319 5.11 25.37 -6.06
CA ASN A 319 5.45 26.78 -6.33
C ASN A 319 5.43 27.56 -5.02
N ASN A 320 6.66 27.94 -4.66
CA ASN A 320 7.12 28.96 -3.71
C ASN A 320 7.10 28.60 -2.23
#